data_fa055e18ffa146c14d7aca3a720fc104
#
_entry.id   fa055e18ffa146c14d7aca3a720fc104
#
_cell.length_a   1.000
_cell.length_b   1.000
_cell.length_c   1.000
_cell.angle_alpha   90.00
_cell.angle_beta   90.00
_cell.angle_gamma   90.00
#
_symmetry.space_group_name_H-M   'P 1'
#
loop_
_entity.id
_entity.type
_entity.pdbx_description
1 polymer ?
#
loop_
_entity_poly.entity_id
_entity_poly.type
_entity_poly.pdbx_seq_one_letter_code
_entity_poly.pdbx_strand_id
1 'polypeptide(L)'
;MTAIPVSELTSLIGKDMGHSEWLQIDQERVNQFAECTGDHQFIHLDEEKAKQTPFGGTIAHGFLSLSLLPALSAGLMPRPEGLKMAVNYGMDSLRFIQPVRVGSRVRLHTTILDMTEKNPGQWLMKARNTLEIEGQEKPAFISEGLSLYFV
;
A
#
# COMPACT_ATOMS: atom_id res chain seq x y z
N MET A 1 17.75 1.02 3.59
CA MET A 1 17.72 -0.05 4.63
C MET A 1 18.88 -1.01 4.35
N THR A 2 19.61 -1.43 5.38
CA THR A 2 20.69 -2.42 5.24
C THR A 2 20.11 -3.78 4.85
N ALA A 3 20.80 -4.50 3.96
CA ALA A 3 20.40 -5.88 3.66
C ALA A 3 20.54 -6.75 4.92
N ILE A 4 19.64 -7.72 5.07
CA ILE A 4 19.65 -8.64 6.20
C ILE A 4 19.94 -10.07 5.73
N PRO A 5 20.66 -10.88 6.52
CA PRO A 5 20.88 -12.28 6.20
C PRO A 5 19.56 -13.03 6.03
N VAL A 6 19.50 -13.92 5.05
CA VAL A 6 18.29 -14.76 4.81
C VAL A 6 17.91 -15.57 6.06
N SER A 7 18.91 -16.03 6.83
CA SER A 7 18.71 -16.75 8.09
C SER A 7 18.01 -15.94 9.18
N GLU A 8 17.98 -14.61 9.06
CA GLU A 8 17.35 -13.72 10.03
C GLU A 8 15.93 -13.27 9.62
N LEU A 9 15.43 -13.64 8.44
CA LEU A 9 14.12 -13.22 7.94
C LEU A 9 12.99 -13.56 8.90
N THR A 10 13.01 -14.76 9.49
CA THR A 10 11.98 -15.18 10.45
C THR A 10 11.97 -14.38 11.75
N SER A 11 13.09 -13.74 12.09
CA SER A 11 13.16 -12.86 13.28
C SER A 11 12.35 -11.56 13.13
N LEU A 12 11.90 -11.28 11.92
CA LEU A 12 11.06 -10.11 11.63
C LEU A 12 9.57 -10.34 11.90
N ILE A 13 9.15 -11.58 12.14
CA ILE A 13 7.75 -11.91 12.41
C ILE A 13 7.28 -11.17 13.66
N GLY A 14 6.15 -10.47 13.55
CA GLY A 14 5.58 -9.62 14.60
C GLY A 14 6.20 -8.22 14.68
N LYS A 15 7.22 -7.91 13.88
CA LYS A 15 7.92 -6.63 13.98
C LYS A 15 7.14 -5.52 13.30
N ASP A 16 6.97 -4.43 14.03
CA ASP A 16 6.49 -3.16 13.50
C ASP A 16 7.61 -2.50 12.67
N MET A 17 7.35 -2.26 11.40
CA MET A 17 8.30 -1.66 10.46
C MET A 17 8.17 -0.13 10.42
N GLY A 18 7.22 0.44 11.16
CA GLY A 18 7.00 1.88 11.24
C GLY A 18 6.19 2.44 10.08
N HIS A 19 6.39 3.72 9.82
CA HIS A 19 5.62 4.50 8.86
C HIS A 19 6.48 4.98 7.69
N SER A 20 5.87 5.04 6.50
CA SER A 20 6.45 5.75 5.37
C SER A 20 6.40 7.27 5.57
N GLU A 21 7.09 8.00 4.70
CA GLU A 21 6.82 9.42 4.54
C GLU A 21 5.40 9.67 4.03
N TRP A 22 4.90 10.89 4.28
CA TRP A 22 3.62 11.33 3.75
C TRP A 22 3.68 11.57 2.24
N LEU A 23 2.69 11.04 1.52
CA LEU A 23 2.53 11.21 0.08
C LEU A 23 1.22 11.97 -0.19
N GLN A 24 1.30 13.03 -0.99
CA GLN A 24 0.11 13.76 -1.42
C GLN A 24 -0.59 13.05 -2.58
N ILE A 25 -1.91 12.97 -2.49
CA ILE A 25 -2.78 12.47 -3.56
C ILE A 25 -3.40 13.67 -4.26
N ASP A 26 -2.82 14.08 -5.36
CA ASP A 26 -3.32 15.18 -6.18
C ASP A 26 -4.25 14.69 -7.30
N GLN A 27 -4.97 15.64 -7.93
CA GLN A 27 -5.91 15.34 -9.01
C GLN A 27 -5.19 14.79 -10.23
N GLU A 28 -3.96 15.23 -10.52
CA GLU A 28 -3.20 14.76 -11.67
C GLU A 28 -2.92 13.26 -11.58
N ARG A 29 -2.48 12.78 -10.42
CA ARG A 29 -2.27 11.34 -10.16
C ARG A 29 -3.54 10.54 -10.34
N VAL A 30 -4.68 11.05 -9.87
CA VAL A 30 -5.99 10.40 -10.03
C VAL A 30 -6.40 10.35 -11.50
N ASN A 31 -6.20 11.44 -12.25
CA ASN A 31 -6.47 11.49 -13.69
C ASN A 31 -5.61 10.48 -14.46
N GLN A 32 -4.30 10.41 -14.15
CA GLN A 32 -3.39 9.43 -14.76
C GLN A 32 -3.81 8.00 -14.47
N PHE A 33 -4.26 7.71 -13.25
CA PHE A 33 -4.75 6.38 -12.88
C PHE A 33 -6.04 6.03 -13.65
N ALA A 34 -6.97 6.97 -13.78
CA ALA A 34 -8.18 6.79 -14.57
C ALA A 34 -7.86 6.47 -16.03
N GLU A 35 -6.92 7.22 -16.64
CA GLU A 35 -6.49 6.99 -18.03
C GLU A 35 -5.85 5.61 -18.21
N CYS A 36 -4.97 5.19 -17.31
CA CYS A 36 -4.26 3.92 -17.48
C CYS A 36 -5.13 2.68 -17.16
N THR A 37 -6.22 2.85 -16.39
CA THR A 37 -7.09 1.74 -15.99
C THR A 37 -8.43 1.71 -16.69
N GLY A 38 -8.85 2.85 -17.29
CA GLY A 38 -10.16 3.02 -17.91
C GLY A 38 -11.29 3.32 -16.91
N ASP A 39 -11.00 3.52 -15.63
CA ASP A 39 -12.01 3.89 -14.62
C ASP A 39 -12.18 5.41 -14.56
N HIS A 40 -13.09 5.91 -15.40
CA HIS A 40 -13.43 7.33 -15.54
C HIS A 40 -14.70 7.73 -14.78
N GLN A 41 -15.01 7.06 -13.66
CA GLN A 41 -16.18 7.42 -12.87
C GLN A 41 -16.07 8.88 -12.38
N PHE A 42 -17.17 9.64 -12.49
CA PHE A 42 -17.18 11.09 -12.22
C PHE A 42 -16.70 11.46 -10.80
N ILE A 43 -16.90 10.58 -9.82
CA ILE A 43 -16.48 10.82 -8.42
C ILE A 43 -14.97 11.01 -8.29
N HIS A 44 -14.19 10.59 -9.28
CA HIS A 44 -12.73 10.73 -9.32
C HIS A 44 -12.27 11.94 -10.12
N LEU A 45 -13.05 12.37 -11.13
CA LEU A 45 -12.59 13.29 -12.18
C LEU A 45 -13.35 14.63 -12.24
N ASP A 46 -14.62 14.67 -11.81
CA ASP A 46 -15.48 15.84 -11.93
C ASP A 46 -15.76 16.44 -10.55
N GLU A 47 -14.96 17.44 -10.18
CA GLU A 47 -15.07 18.08 -8.86
C GLU A 47 -16.45 18.69 -8.62
N GLU A 48 -17.08 19.29 -9.61
CA GLU A 48 -18.38 19.95 -9.46
C GLU A 48 -19.51 18.94 -9.21
N LYS A 49 -19.49 17.81 -9.91
CA LYS A 49 -20.43 16.72 -9.62
C LYS A 49 -20.10 16.01 -8.32
N ALA A 50 -18.83 15.78 -8.04
CA ALA A 50 -18.39 15.08 -6.83
C ALA A 50 -18.72 15.88 -5.56
N LYS A 51 -18.72 17.21 -5.59
CA LYS A 51 -19.18 18.07 -4.47
C LYS A 51 -20.62 17.81 -4.07
N GLN A 52 -21.47 17.34 -4.98
CA GLN A 52 -22.87 17.03 -4.72
C GLN A 52 -23.06 15.65 -4.08
N THR A 53 -22.00 14.87 -3.95
CA THR A 53 -22.01 13.57 -3.30
C THR A 53 -21.66 13.72 -1.81
N PRO A 54 -21.89 12.68 -0.98
CA PRO A 54 -21.46 12.68 0.42
C PRO A 54 -19.94 12.86 0.60
N PHE A 55 -19.14 12.68 -0.46
CA PHE A 55 -17.69 12.87 -0.40
C PHE A 55 -17.29 14.35 -0.38
N GLY A 56 -18.16 15.26 -0.88
CA GLY A 56 -17.93 16.69 -0.89
C GLY A 56 -16.83 17.16 -1.87
N GLY A 57 -16.46 16.35 -2.87
CA GLY A 57 -15.48 16.59 -3.93
C GLY A 57 -14.85 15.30 -4.41
N THR A 58 -13.87 15.39 -5.31
CA THR A 58 -13.23 14.21 -5.89
C THR A 58 -12.47 13.37 -4.88
N ILE A 59 -12.51 12.08 -5.07
CA ILE A 59 -11.80 11.07 -4.25
C ILE A 59 -10.88 10.22 -5.14
N ALA A 60 -9.80 9.73 -4.57
CA ALA A 60 -8.93 8.75 -5.22
C ALA A 60 -9.68 7.42 -5.42
N HIS A 61 -9.36 6.71 -6.50
CA HIS A 61 -9.76 5.31 -6.64
C HIS A 61 -9.21 4.49 -5.47
N GLY A 62 -10.00 3.60 -4.92
CA GLY A 62 -9.51 2.67 -3.89
C GLY A 62 -8.30 1.87 -4.40
N PHE A 63 -8.35 1.41 -5.66
CA PHE A 63 -7.25 0.68 -6.28
C PHE A 63 -6.02 1.55 -6.58
N LEU A 64 -6.16 2.87 -6.79
CA LEU A 64 -5.00 3.76 -6.81
C LEU A 64 -4.29 3.75 -5.45
N SER A 65 -5.04 3.94 -4.36
CA SER A 65 -4.50 3.91 -3.00
C SER A 65 -3.78 2.59 -2.71
N LEU A 66 -4.37 1.47 -3.13
CA LEU A 66 -3.76 0.14 -3.01
C LEU A 66 -2.48 0.00 -3.82
N SER A 67 -2.47 0.52 -5.05
CA SER A 67 -1.31 0.46 -5.95
C SER A 67 -0.09 1.26 -5.46
N LEU A 68 -0.27 2.12 -4.47
CA LEU A 68 0.84 2.86 -3.83
C LEU A 68 1.62 2.02 -2.81
N LEU A 69 1.11 0.85 -2.39
CA LEU A 69 1.79 0.00 -1.41
C LEU A 69 3.27 -0.26 -1.71
N PRO A 70 3.66 -0.68 -2.93
CA PRO A 70 5.07 -0.94 -3.22
C PRO A 70 5.96 0.29 -3.06
N ALA A 71 5.49 1.45 -3.51
CA ALA A 71 6.24 2.70 -3.42
C ALA A 71 6.38 3.16 -1.95
N LEU A 72 5.30 3.12 -1.17
CA LEU A 72 5.29 3.54 0.22
C LEU A 72 6.07 2.58 1.14
N SER A 73 6.06 1.28 0.82
CA SER A 73 6.76 0.28 1.62
C SER A 73 8.25 0.14 1.30
N ALA A 74 8.73 0.70 0.19
CA ALA A 74 10.11 0.49 -0.30
C ALA A 74 11.20 0.84 0.73
N GLY A 75 10.96 1.86 1.58
CA GLY A 75 11.87 2.24 2.65
C GLY A 75 11.67 1.48 3.97
N LEU A 76 10.58 0.73 4.11
CA LEU A 76 10.19 0.04 5.34
C LEU A 76 10.50 -1.45 5.30
N MET A 77 10.31 -2.08 4.13
CA MET A 77 10.38 -3.53 4.03
C MET A 77 11.82 -4.04 4.04
N PRO A 78 12.05 -5.21 4.65
CA PRO A 78 13.37 -5.81 4.70
C PRO A 78 13.86 -6.15 3.30
N ARG A 79 15.15 -5.95 3.08
CA ARG A 79 15.82 -6.40 1.87
C ARG A 79 16.71 -7.59 2.19
N PRO A 80 16.32 -8.83 1.86
CA PRO A 80 17.17 -10.00 2.05
C PRO A 80 18.49 -9.88 1.29
N GLU A 81 19.56 -10.40 1.84
CA GLU A 81 20.81 -10.59 1.10
C GLU A 81 20.57 -11.51 -0.10
N GLY A 82 21.17 -11.15 -1.24
CA GLY A 82 20.97 -11.93 -2.48
C GLY A 82 19.60 -11.74 -3.15
N LEU A 83 18.78 -10.80 -2.69
CA LEU A 83 17.47 -10.53 -3.30
C LEU A 83 17.60 -10.24 -4.80
N LYS A 84 17.02 -11.11 -5.64
CA LYS A 84 16.95 -10.97 -7.10
C LYS A 84 15.69 -10.22 -7.53
N MET A 85 14.53 -10.56 -6.92
CA MET A 85 13.26 -9.89 -7.19
C MET A 85 12.27 -10.11 -6.05
N ALA A 86 11.31 -9.20 -5.95
CA ALA A 86 10.14 -9.32 -5.11
C ALA A 86 8.89 -9.09 -5.97
N VAL A 87 7.88 -9.92 -5.81
CA VAL A 87 6.63 -9.81 -6.57
C VAL A 87 5.44 -9.75 -5.64
N ASN A 88 4.42 -8.98 -6.03
CA ASN A 88 3.13 -9.02 -5.35
C ASN A 88 2.49 -10.39 -5.64
N TYR A 89 2.21 -11.15 -4.58
CA TYR A 89 1.68 -12.50 -4.72
C TYR A 89 0.16 -12.55 -4.52
N GLY A 90 -0.37 -11.69 -3.66
CA GLY A 90 -1.81 -11.62 -3.40
C GLY A 90 -2.12 -10.88 -2.11
N MET A 91 -3.35 -11.08 -1.64
CA MET A 91 -3.84 -10.56 -0.37
C MET A 91 -4.77 -11.56 0.28
N ASP A 92 -4.60 -11.80 1.58
CA ASP A 92 -5.53 -12.62 2.35
C ASP A 92 -6.77 -11.81 2.75
N SER A 93 -6.60 -10.50 2.92
CA SER A 93 -7.71 -9.58 3.21
C SER A 93 -7.42 -8.17 2.71
N LEU A 94 -8.49 -7.47 2.33
CA LEU A 94 -8.48 -6.05 1.99
C LEU A 94 -9.83 -5.45 2.38
N ARG A 95 -9.80 -4.34 3.10
CA ARG A 95 -10.99 -3.55 3.39
C ARG A 95 -10.69 -2.08 3.16
N PHE A 96 -11.38 -1.46 2.19
CA PHE A 96 -11.46 0.00 2.07
C PHE A 96 -12.41 0.52 3.14
N ILE A 97 -11.95 1.44 3.97
CA ILE A 97 -12.66 1.93 5.16
C ILE A 97 -13.12 3.36 4.94
N GLN A 98 -12.25 4.23 4.45
CA GLN A 98 -12.54 5.63 4.23
C GLN A 98 -12.00 6.09 2.88
N PRO A 99 -12.80 6.86 2.09
CA PRO A 99 -12.32 7.42 0.83
C PRO A 99 -11.21 8.46 1.08
N VAL A 100 -10.22 8.47 0.21
CA VAL A 100 -9.15 9.47 0.21
C VAL A 100 -9.59 10.64 -0.66
N ARG A 101 -9.85 11.80 -0.06
CA ARG A 101 -10.12 13.04 -0.79
C ARG A 101 -8.88 13.45 -1.57
N VAL A 102 -9.08 13.89 -2.82
CA VAL A 102 -8.01 14.55 -3.58
C VAL A 102 -7.50 15.76 -2.79
N GLY A 103 -6.18 15.93 -2.73
CA GLY A 103 -5.51 16.92 -1.89
C GLY A 103 -5.08 16.41 -0.52
N SER A 104 -5.56 15.23 -0.07
CA SER A 104 -5.12 14.62 1.18
C SER A 104 -3.71 14.04 1.06
N ARG A 105 -3.01 13.95 2.19
CA ARG A 105 -1.78 13.17 2.32
C ARG A 105 -2.06 11.84 2.97
N VAL A 106 -1.36 10.79 2.50
CA VAL A 106 -1.45 9.43 3.03
C VAL A 106 -0.07 8.92 3.41
N ARG A 107 0.00 8.00 4.35
CA ARG A 107 1.22 7.24 4.66
C ARG A 107 0.88 5.80 5.00
N LEU A 108 1.85 4.93 4.79
CA LEU A 108 1.73 3.53 5.11
C LEU A 108 2.31 3.25 6.48
N HIS A 109 1.58 2.51 7.31
CA HIS A 109 2.10 1.78 8.47
C HIS A 109 2.08 0.29 8.15
N THR A 110 3.17 -0.43 8.47
CA THR A 110 3.26 -1.86 8.15
C THR A 110 3.86 -2.68 9.29
N THR A 111 3.35 -3.90 9.47
CA THR A 111 3.82 -4.90 10.43
C THR A 111 3.99 -6.23 9.72
N ILE A 112 5.12 -6.90 9.90
CA ILE A 112 5.35 -8.24 9.33
C ILE A 112 4.60 -9.26 10.18
N LEU A 113 3.70 -10.01 9.56
CA LEU A 113 2.89 -11.03 10.23
C LEU A 113 3.47 -12.43 10.10
N ASP A 114 4.08 -12.74 8.96
CA ASP A 114 4.69 -14.04 8.69
C ASP A 114 5.81 -13.95 7.66
N MET A 115 6.73 -14.92 7.71
CA MET A 115 7.86 -15.05 6.81
C MET A 115 8.21 -16.53 6.69
N THR A 116 7.82 -17.16 5.59
CA THR A 116 7.92 -18.60 5.39
C THR A 116 8.66 -18.93 4.10
N GLU A 117 9.68 -19.78 4.17
CA GLU A 117 10.31 -20.33 2.96
C GLU A 117 9.39 -21.39 2.34
N LYS A 118 8.91 -21.13 1.12
CA LYS A 118 8.00 -22.02 0.38
C LYS A 118 8.75 -23.06 -0.45
N ASN A 119 9.85 -22.63 -1.03
CA ASN A 119 10.80 -23.46 -1.78
C ASN A 119 12.21 -22.89 -1.53
N PRO A 120 13.29 -23.64 -1.77
CA PRO A 120 14.64 -23.13 -1.61
C PRO A 120 14.84 -21.79 -2.34
N GLY A 121 15.18 -20.73 -1.59
CA GLY A 121 15.36 -19.38 -2.11
C GLY A 121 14.07 -18.62 -2.45
N GLN A 122 12.89 -19.13 -2.07
CA GLN A 122 11.60 -18.46 -2.27
C GLN A 122 10.89 -18.23 -0.94
N TRP A 123 10.80 -17.00 -0.52
CA TRP A 123 10.23 -16.59 0.76
C TRP A 123 8.91 -15.86 0.60
N LEU A 124 7.84 -16.41 1.19
CA LEU A 124 6.55 -15.74 1.26
C LEU A 124 6.50 -14.89 2.52
N MET A 125 6.31 -13.60 2.32
CA MET A 125 6.10 -12.64 3.39
C MET A 125 4.63 -12.22 3.43
N LYS A 126 4.05 -12.24 4.63
CA LYS A 126 2.75 -11.62 4.92
C LYS A 126 2.96 -10.38 5.75
N ALA A 127 2.35 -9.27 5.35
CA ALA A 127 2.39 -8.03 6.10
C ALA A 127 1.00 -7.42 6.25
N ARG A 128 0.70 -6.90 7.45
CA ARG A 128 -0.44 -6.02 7.67
C ARG A 128 -0.05 -4.62 7.27
N ASN A 129 -0.89 -4.03 6.42
CA ASN A 129 -0.71 -2.69 5.89
C ASN A 129 -1.92 -1.84 6.26
N THR A 130 -1.66 -0.68 6.84
CA THR A 130 -2.66 0.33 7.18
C THR A 130 -2.29 1.62 6.44
N LEU A 131 -3.13 2.05 5.50
CA LEU A 131 -2.93 3.34 4.84
C LEU A 131 -3.66 4.42 5.62
N GLU A 132 -2.90 5.26 6.31
CA GLU A 132 -3.42 6.38 7.08
C GLU A 132 -3.67 7.60 6.20
N ILE A 133 -4.70 8.38 6.56
CA ILE A 133 -5.00 9.70 5.95
C ILE A 133 -4.69 10.76 6.98
N GLU A 134 -3.91 11.78 6.61
CA GLU A 134 -3.53 12.85 7.52
C GLU A 134 -4.75 13.56 8.12
N GLY A 135 -4.75 13.70 9.45
CA GLY A 135 -5.84 14.34 10.20
C GLY A 135 -7.13 13.51 10.31
N GLN A 136 -7.14 12.24 9.89
CA GLN A 136 -8.29 11.35 10.02
C GLN A 136 -8.01 10.23 11.02
N GLU A 137 -9.01 9.88 11.84
CA GLU A 137 -8.89 8.75 12.77
C GLU A 137 -8.97 7.40 12.05
N LYS A 138 -9.79 7.33 10.99
CA LYS A 138 -9.98 6.09 10.23
C LYS A 138 -9.02 6.04 9.05
N PRO A 139 -8.36 4.90 8.82
CA PRO A 139 -7.47 4.73 7.68
C PRO A 139 -8.27 4.61 6.36
N ALA A 140 -7.58 4.83 5.24
CA ALA A 140 -8.14 4.60 3.91
C ALA A 140 -8.43 3.11 3.69
N PHE A 141 -7.49 2.26 4.06
CA PHE A 141 -7.67 0.80 4.03
C PHE A 141 -6.80 0.09 5.07
N ILE A 142 -7.18 -1.15 5.34
CA ILE A 142 -6.37 -2.16 6.03
C ILE A 142 -6.30 -3.39 5.12
N SER A 143 -5.10 -3.97 4.97
CA SER A 143 -4.91 -5.20 4.20
C SER A 143 -3.89 -6.13 4.87
N GLU A 144 -3.99 -7.42 4.56
CA GLU A 144 -2.95 -8.42 4.78
C GLU A 144 -2.40 -8.85 3.42
N GLY A 145 -1.32 -8.22 3.01
CA GLY A 145 -0.69 -8.43 1.71
C GLY A 145 0.35 -9.55 1.73
N LEU A 146 0.51 -10.21 0.60
CA LEU A 146 1.45 -11.29 0.37
C LEU A 146 2.47 -10.86 -0.69
N SER A 147 3.75 -10.98 -0.36
CA SER A 147 4.85 -10.75 -1.30
C SER A 147 5.77 -11.98 -1.35
N LEU A 148 6.22 -12.33 -2.54
CA LEU A 148 7.15 -13.44 -2.74
C LEU A 148 8.53 -12.89 -3.09
N TYR A 149 9.52 -13.23 -2.27
CA TYR A 149 10.93 -12.88 -2.46
C TYR A 149 11.69 -14.03 -3.07
N PHE A 150 12.57 -13.72 -4.03
CA PHE A 150 13.50 -14.66 -4.65
C PHE A 150 14.93 -14.23 -4.31
N VAL A 151 15.67 -15.08 -3.62
CA VAL A 151 17.05 -14.88 -3.17
C VAL A 151 18.03 -15.86 -3.82
#